data_8fa119234786500b05cb9ee710416bd1
#
_entry.id   8fa119234786500b05cb9ee710416bd1
#
_cell.length_a   1.000
_cell.length_b   1.000
_cell.length_c   1.000
_cell.angle_alpha   90.00
_cell.angle_beta   90.00
_cell.angle_gamma   90.00
#
_symmetry.space_group_name_H-M   'P 1'
#
loop_
_entity.id
_entity.type
_entity.pdbx_description
1 polymer ?
#
loop_
_entity_poly.entity_id
_entity_poly.type
_entity_poly.pdbx_seq_one_letter_code
_entity_poly.pdbx_strand_id
1 'polypeptide(L)'
;MLTVDFGRFPVRPGQRVLDLGCGGGRHAFEVYRRGGNVVAFDLDPTELGPVRGMFAAMREAGEAGPRAEATAVSGDATGMPFGDGMFDRVIAAEVLEHVLDDQRAMNELARVLRPGGLAAITVPSWLPERICWALSTEYHEVPGGHVRIYTRVELEAKLARAGLRVGWHHYAHGLHSPYWWLKCAVGVHDDKHPLVSAYHRMLVWDIMRTPAATRLAEQALNPVVGKSLVVYAVKQGQP
;
A
#
# COMPACT_ATOMS: atom_id res chain seq x y z
N MET A 1 6.50 -2.48 -7.45
CA MET A 1 6.11 -1.11 -7.82
C MET A 1 5.57 -0.40 -6.59
N LEU A 2 5.93 0.87 -6.36
CA LEU A 2 5.48 1.65 -5.20
C LEU A 2 4.15 2.33 -5.53
N THR A 3 3.19 2.26 -4.61
CA THR A 3 1.88 2.93 -4.73
C THR A 3 1.92 4.30 -4.04
N VAL A 4 2.65 4.39 -2.93
CA VAL A 4 2.87 5.65 -2.20
C VAL A 4 3.85 6.54 -2.96
N ASP A 5 3.48 7.79 -3.19
CA ASP A 5 4.37 8.82 -3.73
C ASP A 5 5.25 9.39 -2.60
N PHE A 6 6.51 8.99 -2.58
CA PHE A 6 7.47 9.45 -1.57
C PHE A 6 7.92 10.93 -1.74
N GLY A 7 7.54 11.59 -2.82
CA GLY A 7 7.64 13.05 -2.94
C GLY A 7 6.62 13.75 -2.03
N ARG A 8 5.42 13.18 -1.91
CA ARG A 8 4.33 13.66 -1.06
C ARG A 8 4.33 13.04 0.34
N PHE A 9 5.00 11.91 0.49
CA PHE A 9 5.24 11.22 1.76
C PHE A 9 6.75 11.18 2.05
N PRO A 10 7.37 12.35 2.31
CA PRO A 10 8.82 12.41 2.52
C PRO A 10 9.22 11.66 3.79
N VAL A 11 10.16 10.74 3.65
CA VAL A 11 10.82 10.05 4.76
C VAL A 11 12.21 10.67 4.94
N ARG A 12 12.50 11.13 6.15
CA ARG A 12 13.81 11.68 6.53
C ARG A 12 14.62 10.66 7.30
N PRO A 13 15.96 10.68 7.21
CA PRO A 13 16.80 9.80 8.01
C PRO A 13 16.45 9.87 9.51
N GLY A 14 16.38 8.69 10.15
CA GLY A 14 16.06 8.53 11.56
C GLY A 14 14.58 8.60 11.92
N GLN A 15 13.68 8.98 11.01
CA GLN A 15 12.24 8.91 11.28
C GLN A 15 11.77 7.47 11.47
N ARG A 16 10.89 7.25 12.45
CA ARG A 16 10.25 5.94 12.67
C ARG A 16 9.03 5.80 11.79
N VAL A 17 9.04 4.77 10.97
CA VAL A 17 7.98 4.48 9.98
C VAL A 17 7.43 3.08 10.21
N LEU A 18 6.11 2.97 10.29
CA LEU A 18 5.40 1.70 10.27
C LEU A 18 4.91 1.42 8.84
N ASP A 19 5.23 0.25 8.31
CA ASP A 19 4.61 -0.32 7.10
C ASP A 19 3.62 -1.39 7.56
N LEU A 20 2.35 -1.01 7.68
CA LEU A 20 1.25 -1.83 8.17
C LEU A 20 0.71 -2.69 7.03
N GLY A 21 0.67 -4.02 7.22
CA GLY A 21 0.35 -4.97 6.16
C GLY A 21 1.44 -4.93 5.07
N CYS A 22 2.70 -5.12 5.48
CA CYS A 22 3.83 -4.91 4.60
C CYS A 22 3.92 -5.92 3.45
N GLY A 23 3.29 -7.11 3.58
CA GLY A 23 3.45 -8.22 2.64
C GLY A 23 4.92 -8.47 2.32
N GLY A 24 5.27 -8.56 1.05
CA GLY A 24 6.66 -8.71 0.59
C GLY A 24 7.57 -7.48 0.79
N GLY A 25 7.19 -6.47 1.59
CA GLY A 25 8.08 -5.41 2.09
C GLY A 25 8.39 -4.26 1.13
N ARG A 26 7.71 -4.12 0.01
CA ARG A 26 8.06 -3.15 -1.05
C ARG A 26 8.18 -1.70 -0.57
N HIS A 27 7.28 -1.24 0.31
CA HIS A 27 7.33 0.11 0.88
C HIS A 27 8.35 0.19 2.02
N ALA A 28 8.44 -0.84 2.86
CA ALA A 28 9.41 -0.93 3.93
C ALA A 28 10.86 -0.84 3.39
N PHE A 29 11.17 -1.50 2.28
CA PHE A 29 12.49 -1.40 1.64
C PHE A 29 12.80 0.01 1.13
N GLU A 30 11.82 0.69 0.55
CA GLU A 30 12.02 2.06 0.11
C GLU A 30 12.22 3.03 1.29
N VAL A 31 11.48 2.85 2.39
CA VAL A 31 11.71 3.60 3.64
C VAL A 31 13.13 3.40 4.14
N TYR A 32 13.61 2.14 4.14
CA TYR A 32 14.95 1.79 4.61
C TYR A 32 16.05 2.41 3.73
N ARG A 33 15.89 2.41 2.39
CA ARG A 33 16.80 3.11 1.46
C ARG A 33 16.90 4.60 1.74
N ARG A 34 15.78 5.23 2.15
CA ARG A 34 15.74 6.66 2.51
C ARG A 34 16.33 6.97 3.89
N GLY A 35 16.83 5.97 4.59
CA GLY A 35 17.43 6.14 5.92
C GLY A 35 16.39 6.22 7.05
N GLY A 36 15.15 5.89 6.82
CA GLY A 36 14.12 5.77 7.85
C GLY A 36 14.31 4.50 8.69
N ASN A 37 13.98 4.59 9.98
CA ASN A 37 13.85 3.42 10.85
C ASN A 37 12.49 2.78 10.59
N VAL A 38 12.45 1.56 10.07
CA VAL A 38 11.22 0.92 9.60
C VAL A 38 10.85 -0.29 10.43
N VAL A 39 9.56 -0.38 10.76
CA VAL A 39 8.91 -1.58 11.24
C VAL A 39 8.00 -2.09 10.13
N ALA A 40 8.35 -3.24 9.54
CA ALA A 40 7.49 -4.00 8.64
C ALA A 40 6.55 -4.86 9.50
N PHE A 41 5.25 -4.63 9.42
CA PHE A 41 4.26 -5.28 10.27
C PHE A 41 3.22 -6.00 9.40
N ASP A 42 3.02 -7.28 9.65
CA ASP A 42 2.07 -8.10 8.90
C ASP A 42 1.40 -9.15 9.79
N LEU A 43 0.17 -9.53 9.42
CA LEU A 43 -0.54 -10.61 10.09
C LEU A 43 0.10 -11.97 9.78
N ASP A 44 0.57 -12.17 8.54
CA ASP A 44 1.17 -13.41 8.09
C ASP A 44 2.67 -13.47 8.43
N PRO A 45 3.10 -14.32 9.38
CA PRO A 45 4.50 -14.45 9.74
C PRO A 45 5.37 -15.04 8.61
N THR A 46 4.76 -15.72 7.62
CA THR A 46 5.51 -16.32 6.50
C THR A 46 6.06 -15.27 5.55
N GLU A 47 5.36 -14.14 5.38
CA GLU A 47 5.84 -12.98 4.61
C GLU A 47 7.06 -12.31 5.24
N LEU A 48 7.17 -12.36 6.57
CA LEU A 48 8.21 -11.62 7.29
C LEU A 48 9.60 -12.27 7.25
N GLY A 49 9.70 -13.55 6.95
CA GLY A 49 11.00 -14.23 6.77
C GLY A 49 11.80 -13.64 5.61
N PRO A 50 11.26 -13.64 4.38
CA PRO A 50 11.87 -13.00 3.21
C PRO A 50 12.15 -11.50 3.43
N VAL A 51 11.27 -10.78 4.11
CA VAL A 51 11.46 -9.35 4.41
C VAL A 51 12.69 -9.12 5.29
N ARG A 52 12.88 -9.92 6.35
CA ARG A 52 14.08 -9.85 7.20
C ARG A 52 15.36 -10.16 6.42
N GLY A 53 15.31 -11.17 5.56
CA GLY A 53 16.45 -11.53 4.69
C GLY A 53 16.82 -10.38 3.75
N MET A 54 15.82 -9.71 3.16
CA MET A 54 16.05 -8.56 2.28
C MET A 54 16.65 -7.38 3.05
N PHE A 55 16.17 -7.05 4.26
CA PHE A 55 16.78 -6.00 5.08
C PHE A 55 18.26 -6.29 5.39
N ALA A 56 18.61 -7.54 5.69
CA ALA A 56 20.01 -7.93 5.90
C ALA A 56 20.85 -7.73 4.63
N ALA A 57 20.37 -8.21 3.48
CA ALA A 57 21.04 -8.05 2.19
C ALA A 57 21.21 -6.57 1.80
N MET A 58 20.22 -5.73 2.01
CA MET A 58 20.30 -4.29 1.76
C MET A 58 21.34 -3.60 2.64
N ARG A 59 21.45 -4.03 3.91
CA ARG A 59 22.48 -3.50 4.84
C ARG A 59 23.88 -3.89 4.36
N GLU A 60 24.10 -5.15 3.98
CA GLU A 60 25.37 -5.64 3.46
C GLU A 60 25.76 -4.94 2.14
N ALA A 61 24.77 -4.67 1.27
CA ALA A 61 24.97 -3.95 0.02
C ALA A 61 25.19 -2.43 0.19
N GLY A 62 25.04 -1.89 1.42
CA GLY A 62 25.13 -0.46 1.67
C GLY A 62 23.96 0.38 1.08
N GLU A 63 22.83 -0.28 0.79
CA GLU A 63 21.64 0.39 0.28
C GLU A 63 20.86 1.18 1.34
N ALA A 64 21.11 0.94 2.62
CA ALA A 64 20.49 1.64 3.74
C ALA A 64 21.38 2.78 4.24
N GLY A 65 20.78 3.80 4.84
CA GLY A 65 21.54 4.82 5.55
C GLY A 65 22.32 4.21 6.74
N PRO A 66 23.50 4.72 7.07
CA PRO A 66 24.44 4.10 8.04
C PRO A 66 23.86 3.92 9.46
N ARG A 67 22.77 4.60 9.79
CA ARG A 67 22.07 4.53 11.09
C ARG A 67 20.62 4.07 10.98
N ALA A 68 20.19 3.66 9.78
CA ALA A 68 18.84 3.17 9.60
C ALA A 68 18.69 1.77 10.24
N GLU A 69 17.57 1.57 10.92
CA GLU A 69 17.19 0.30 11.53
C GLU A 69 15.95 -0.26 10.82
N ALA A 70 15.89 -1.56 10.69
CA ALA A 70 14.76 -2.25 10.09
C ALA A 70 14.43 -3.50 10.91
N THR A 71 13.14 -3.70 11.19
CA THR A 71 12.64 -4.89 11.87
C THR A 71 11.34 -5.35 11.24
N ALA A 72 10.98 -6.62 11.46
CA ALA A 72 9.75 -7.20 11.00
C ALA A 72 9.02 -7.88 12.16
N VAL A 73 7.77 -7.49 12.41
CA VAL A 73 6.94 -7.89 13.54
C VAL A 73 5.62 -8.43 13.02
N SER A 74 5.20 -9.61 13.53
CA SER A 74 3.87 -10.17 13.20
C SER A 74 2.83 -9.72 14.21
N GLY A 75 1.62 -9.41 13.71
CA GLY A 75 0.48 -9.06 14.54
C GLY A 75 -0.73 -8.57 13.76
N ASP A 76 -1.81 -8.31 14.50
CA ASP A 76 -3.09 -7.86 13.95
C ASP A 76 -3.17 -6.33 13.94
N ALA A 77 -3.60 -5.78 12.79
CA ALA A 77 -3.84 -4.34 12.60
C ALA A 77 -4.88 -3.75 13.58
N THR A 78 -5.78 -4.58 14.11
CA THR A 78 -6.82 -4.17 15.07
C THR A 78 -6.35 -4.11 16.53
N GLY A 79 -5.08 -4.45 16.81
CA GLY A 79 -4.50 -4.44 18.15
C GLY A 79 -2.98 -4.45 18.10
N MET A 80 -2.38 -3.36 17.61
CA MET A 80 -0.94 -3.29 17.40
C MET A 80 -0.14 -3.18 18.70
N PRO A 81 0.96 -3.96 18.88
CA PRO A 81 1.76 -3.98 20.11
C PRO A 81 2.73 -2.79 20.19
N PHE A 82 2.29 -1.62 19.78
CA PHE A 82 3.10 -0.40 19.78
C PHE A 82 2.49 0.68 20.69
N GLY A 83 3.33 1.51 21.29
CA GLY A 83 2.89 2.62 22.11
C GLY A 83 2.25 3.76 21.30
N ASP A 84 1.45 4.59 21.98
CA ASP A 84 0.81 5.76 21.38
C ASP A 84 1.84 6.73 20.83
N GLY A 85 1.61 7.22 19.63
CA GLY A 85 2.49 8.21 19.00
C GLY A 85 3.91 7.72 18.70
N MET A 86 4.13 6.41 18.65
CA MET A 86 5.46 5.83 18.45
C MET A 86 6.07 6.15 17.07
N PHE A 87 5.24 6.34 16.03
CA PHE A 87 5.71 6.51 14.65
C PHE A 87 5.53 7.95 14.14
N ASP A 88 6.52 8.42 13.39
CA ASP A 88 6.46 9.70 12.64
C ASP A 88 5.58 9.57 11.40
N ARG A 89 5.58 8.36 10.80
CA ARG A 89 4.91 8.01 9.55
C ARG A 89 4.29 6.63 9.64
N VAL A 90 3.14 6.44 9.00
CA VAL A 90 2.52 5.12 8.83
C VAL A 90 2.12 4.95 7.36
N ILE A 91 2.46 3.82 6.78
CA ILE A 91 1.98 3.37 5.47
C ILE A 91 1.02 2.21 5.75
N ALA A 92 -0.16 2.22 5.10
CA ALA A 92 -1.09 1.10 5.06
C ALA A 92 -1.52 0.92 3.59
N ALA A 93 -0.83 0.03 2.87
CA ALA A 93 -0.97 -0.07 1.43
C ALA A 93 -1.68 -1.36 1.02
N GLU A 94 -2.94 -1.25 0.55
CA GLU A 94 -3.79 -2.38 0.16
C GLU A 94 -3.99 -3.34 1.36
N VAL A 95 -4.50 -2.83 2.47
CA VAL A 95 -4.70 -3.57 3.73
C VAL A 95 -6.13 -3.47 4.23
N LEU A 96 -6.70 -2.27 4.28
CA LEU A 96 -7.97 -2.02 4.97
C LEU A 96 -9.16 -2.71 4.33
N GLU A 97 -9.09 -3.01 3.04
CA GLU A 97 -10.08 -3.79 2.29
C GLU A 97 -10.17 -5.24 2.74
N HIS A 98 -9.13 -5.77 3.39
CA HIS A 98 -9.07 -7.14 3.92
C HIS A 98 -9.49 -7.23 5.40
N VAL A 99 -9.46 -6.12 6.15
CA VAL A 99 -9.72 -6.13 7.59
C VAL A 99 -11.21 -5.99 7.89
N LEU A 100 -11.82 -6.97 8.57
CA LEU A 100 -13.25 -6.94 8.88
C LEU A 100 -13.64 -5.73 9.75
N ASP A 101 -12.92 -5.47 10.82
CA ASP A 101 -13.09 -4.28 11.67
C ASP A 101 -12.08 -3.18 11.24
N ASP A 102 -12.31 -2.65 10.05
CA ASP A 102 -11.46 -1.61 9.47
C ASP A 102 -11.42 -0.31 10.28
N GLN A 103 -12.54 0.04 10.96
CA GLN A 103 -12.55 1.24 11.80
C GLN A 103 -11.62 1.08 13.00
N ARG A 104 -11.56 -0.11 13.61
CA ARG A 104 -10.64 -0.40 14.70
C ARG A 104 -9.19 -0.35 14.22
N ALA A 105 -8.89 -0.92 13.05
CA ALA A 105 -7.56 -0.81 12.45
C ALA A 105 -7.15 0.65 12.15
N MET A 106 -8.07 1.48 11.65
CA MET A 106 -7.83 2.91 11.44
C MET A 106 -7.62 3.67 12.76
N ASN A 107 -8.35 3.31 13.82
CA ASN A 107 -8.16 3.88 15.16
C ASN A 107 -6.77 3.51 15.72
N GLU A 108 -6.34 2.26 15.57
CA GLU A 108 -5.01 1.79 15.97
C GLU A 108 -3.90 2.48 15.16
N LEU A 109 -4.08 2.61 13.83
CA LEU A 109 -3.17 3.38 12.97
C LEU A 109 -3.02 4.82 13.47
N ALA A 110 -4.13 5.47 13.79
CA ALA A 110 -4.12 6.81 14.35
C ALA A 110 -3.48 6.85 15.75
N ARG A 111 -3.72 5.84 16.60
CA ARG A 111 -3.15 5.75 17.95
C ARG A 111 -1.63 5.73 17.90
N VAL A 112 -1.06 4.84 17.06
CA VAL A 112 0.40 4.65 17.00
C VAL A 112 1.12 5.77 16.25
N LEU A 113 0.42 6.54 15.41
CA LEU A 113 0.95 7.71 14.74
C LEU A 113 1.03 8.88 15.72
N ARG A 114 2.15 9.62 15.76
CA ARG A 114 2.29 10.80 16.64
C ARG A 114 1.40 11.96 16.18
N PRO A 115 1.03 12.89 17.07
CA PRO A 115 0.39 14.13 16.66
C PRO A 115 1.24 14.87 15.59
N GLY A 116 0.60 15.35 14.53
CA GLY A 116 1.27 15.94 13.37
C GLY A 116 2.01 14.93 12.48
N GLY A 117 1.95 13.63 12.78
CA GLY A 117 2.47 12.57 11.93
C GLY A 117 1.64 12.41 10.66
N LEU A 118 2.24 11.85 9.62
CA LEU A 118 1.62 11.66 8.31
C LEU A 118 1.38 10.16 8.05
N ALA A 119 0.16 9.82 7.63
CA ALA A 119 -0.20 8.50 7.14
C ALA A 119 -0.40 8.51 5.62
N ALA A 120 0.02 7.45 4.94
CA ALA A 120 -0.32 7.15 3.56
C ALA A 120 -1.14 5.86 3.55
N ILE A 121 -2.39 5.95 3.09
CA ILE A 121 -3.33 4.84 3.02
C ILE A 121 -3.65 4.58 1.56
N THR A 122 -3.54 3.34 1.11
CA THR A 122 -3.99 2.96 -0.22
C THR A 122 -5.01 1.84 -0.16
N VAL A 123 -6.00 1.92 -1.04
CA VAL A 123 -7.03 0.90 -1.22
C VAL A 123 -7.33 0.75 -2.71
N PRO A 124 -7.89 -0.38 -3.17
CA PRO A 124 -8.38 -0.49 -4.54
C PRO A 124 -9.38 0.61 -4.87
N SER A 125 -9.23 1.22 -6.05
CA SER A 125 -10.14 2.26 -6.53
C SER A 125 -11.51 1.68 -6.83
N TRP A 126 -12.56 2.41 -6.49
CA TRP A 126 -13.95 1.93 -6.56
C TRP A 126 -14.34 1.41 -7.94
N LEU A 127 -14.12 2.18 -9.01
CA LEU A 127 -14.57 1.79 -10.36
C LEU A 127 -13.79 0.57 -10.92
N PRO A 128 -12.43 0.56 -10.93
CA PRO A 128 -11.68 -0.61 -11.37
C PRO A 128 -12.02 -1.88 -10.60
N GLU A 129 -12.20 -1.78 -9.29
CA GLU A 129 -12.51 -2.91 -8.41
C GLU A 129 -13.92 -3.45 -8.66
N ARG A 130 -14.91 -2.57 -8.82
CA ARG A 130 -16.28 -2.96 -9.19
C ARG A 130 -16.36 -3.71 -10.50
N ILE A 131 -15.53 -3.34 -11.48
CA ILE A 131 -15.46 -4.05 -12.76
C ILE A 131 -14.88 -5.45 -12.55
N CYS A 132 -13.78 -5.59 -11.76
CA CYS A 132 -13.24 -6.92 -11.44
C CYS A 132 -14.28 -7.81 -10.75
N TRP A 133 -15.02 -7.29 -9.78
CA TRP A 133 -16.07 -8.04 -9.07
C TRP A 133 -17.23 -8.44 -9.98
N ALA A 134 -17.61 -7.58 -10.94
CA ALA A 134 -18.65 -7.88 -11.90
C ALA A 134 -18.22 -8.93 -12.95
N LEU A 135 -16.91 -9.02 -13.23
CA LEU A 135 -16.36 -9.97 -14.22
C LEU A 135 -16.02 -11.34 -13.61
N SER A 136 -15.69 -11.42 -12.33
CA SER A 136 -15.25 -12.67 -11.71
C SER A 136 -15.55 -12.71 -10.21
N THR A 137 -16.35 -13.70 -9.80
CA THR A 137 -16.55 -14.05 -8.37
C THR A 137 -15.27 -14.62 -7.75
N GLU A 138 -14.53 -15.43 -8.50
CA GLU A 138 -13.26 -16.02 -8.05
C GLU A 138 -12.18 -14.96 -7.69
N TYR A 139 -12.35 -13.72 -8.18
CA TYR A 139 -11.40 -12.64 -7.88
C TYR A 139 -11.51 -12.16 -6.42
N HIS A 140 -12.69 -12.18 -5.82
CA HIS A 140 -12.93 -11.60 -4.49
C HIS A 140 -13.47 -12.61 -3.46
N GLU A 141 -14.17 -13.68 -3.89
CA GLU A 141 -14.67 -14.74 -3.01
C GLU A 141 -13.61 -15.80 -2.72
N VAL A 142 -12.44 -15.37 -2.24
CA VAL A 142 -11.31 -16.23 -1.85
C VAL A 142 -10.90 -15.94 -0.40
N PRO A 143 -10.36 -16.92 0.33
CA PRO A 143 -9.80 -16.66 1.65
C PRO A 143 -8.77 -15.53 1.61
N GLY A 144 -8.95 -14.49 2.45
CA GLY A 144 -8.10 -13.31 2.43
C GLY A 144 -8.38 -12.32 1.30
N GLY A 145 -9.44 -12.51 0.52
CA GLY A 145 -9.87 -11.59 -0.53
C GLY A 145 -10.41 -10.25 0.02
N HIS A 146 -10.78 -9.36 -0.89
CA HIS A 146 -11.34 -8.06 -0.53
C HIS A 146 -12.75 -8.23 0.04
N VAL A 147 -12.97 -7.83 1.28
CA VAL A 147 -14.29 -7.90 1.92
C VAL A 147 -15.14 -6.65 1.66
N ARG A 148 -14.54 -5.60 1.06
CA ARG A 148 -15.22 -4.33 0.72
C ARG A 148 -14.53 -3.58 -0.39
N ILE A 149 -15.27 -2.67 -1.00
CA ILE A 149 -14.77 -1.67 -1.93
C ILE A 149 -15.06 -0.29 -1.35
N TYR A 150 -14.03 0.52 -1.12
CA TYR A 150 -14.20 1.88 -0.63
C TYR A 150 -14.54 2.86 -1.73
N THR A 151 -15.52 3.72 -1.47
CA THR A 151 -15.55 5.02 -2.12
C THR A 151 -14.57 5.97 -1.42
N ARG A 152 -14.05 6.97 -2.13
CA ARG A 152 -13.17 7.99 -1.52
C ARG A 152 -13.83 8.67 -0.33
N VAL A 153 -15.09 9.07 -0.47
CA VAL A 153 -15.85 9.78 0.59
C VAL A 153 -15.99 8.90 1.84
N GLU A 154 -16.28 7.62 1.66
CA GLU A 154 -16.39 6.66 2.77
C GLU A 154 -15.06 6.50 3.49
N LEU A 155 -13.96 6.28 2.76
CA LEU A 155 -12.62 6.15 3.34
C LEU A 155 -12.22 7.40 4.12
N GLU A 156 -12.39 8.59 3.52
CA GLU A 156 -12.09 9.87 4.16
C GLU A 156 -12.91 10.08 5.44
N ALA A 157 -14.21 9.72 5.42
CA ALA A 157 -15.06 9.83 6.59
C ALA A 157 -14.66 8.88 7.73
N LYS A 158 -14.22 7.66 7.40
CA LYS A 158 -13.71 6.69 8.39
C LYS A 158 -12.38 7.16 8.99
N LEU A 159 -11.46 7.67 8.17
CA LEU A 159 -10.20 8.26 8.62
C LEU A 159 -10.43 9.47 9.52
N ALA A 160 -11.39 10.33 9.18
CA ALA A 160 -11.74 11.48 10.02
C ALA A 160 -12.28 11.05 11.40
N ARG A 161 -13.08 9.99 11.47
CA ARG A 161 -13.54 9.39 12.75
C ARG A 161 -12.40 8.88 13.60
N ALA A 162 -11.31 8.40 12.99
CA ALA A 162 -10.09 7.99 13.69
C ALA A 162 -9.19 9.17 14.09
N GLY A 163 -9.58 10.44 13.83
CA GLY A 163 -8.77 11.62 14.14
C GLY A 163 -7.69 11.96 13.10
N LEU A 164 -7.84 11.42 11.89
CA LEU A 164 -6.94 11.66 10.77
C LEU A 164 -7.57 12.65 9.79
N ARG A 165 -6.96 13.81 9.60
CA ARG A 165 -7.42 14.81 8.62
C ARG A 165 -6.77 14.55 7.27
N VAL A 166 -7.58 14.19 6.29
CA VAL A 166 -7.13 14.03 4.92
C VAL A 166 -6.71 15.38 4.33
N GLY A 167 -5.49 15.42 3.78
CA GLY A 167 -4.93 16.61 3.17
C GLY A 167 -4.90 16.53 1.64
N TRP A 168 -4.68 15.33 1.10
CA TRP A 168 -4.52 15.14 -0.32
C TRP A 168 -4.75 13.67 -0.74
N HIS A 169 -5.10 13.44 -2.01
CA HIS A 169 -5.23 12.11 -2.59
C HIS A 169 -4.80 12.10 -4.07
N HIS A 170 -4.54 10.91 -4.60
CA HIS A 170 -4.36 10.65 -6.03
C HIS A 170 -4.75 9.21 -6.37
N TYR A 171 -4.83 8.93 -7.65
CA TYR A 171 -4.99 7.59 -8.18
C TYR A 171 -3.69 7.12 -8.82
N ALA A 172 -3.40 5.83 -8.75
CA ALA A 172 -2.17 5.25 -9.26
C ALA A 172 -2.44 3.97 -10.06
N HIS A 173 -1.48 3.60 -10.91
CA HIS A 173 -1.46 2.32 -11.61
C HIS A 173 -2.58 2.14 -12.65
N GLY A 174 -2.88 3.19 -13.41
CA GLY A 174 -3.93 3.16 -14.44
C GLY A 174 -3.71 2.11 -15.53
N LEU A 175 -2.46 1.79 -15.86
CA LEU A 175 -2.12 0.71 -16.79
C LEU A 175 -2.40 -0.70 -16.23
N HIS A 176 -2.58 -0.84 -14.92
CA HIS A 176 -2.83 -2.15 -14.30
C HIS A 176 -4.31 -2.53 -14.30
N SER A 177 -5.23 -1.57 -14.34
CA SER A 177 -6.66 -1.86 -14.33
C SER A 177 -7.12 -2.70 -15.53
N PRO A 178 -6.77 -2.36 -16.79
CA PRO A 178 -7.13 -3.20 -17.94
C PRO A 178 -6.51 -4.61 -17.89
N TYR A 179 -5.33 -4.77 -17.30
CA TYR A 179 -4.72 -6.07 -17.07
C TYR A 179 -5.58 -6.94 -16.16
N TRP A 180 -6.03 -6.39 -15.03
CA TRP A 180 -6.86 -7.12 -14.08
C TRP A 180 -8.27 -7.41 -14.65
N TRP A 181 -8.85 -6.47 -15.41
CA TRP A 181 -10.11 -6.71 -16.10
C TRP A 181 -10.00 -7.87 -17.11
N LEU A 182 -8.90 -7.90 -17.87
CA LEU A 182 -8.62 -9.00 -18.79
C LEU A 182 -8.49 -10.33 -18.05
N LYS A 183 -7.73 -10.37 -16.94
CA LYS A 183 -7.60 -11.56 -16.09
C LYS A 183 -8.97 -12.03 -15.57
N CYS A 184 -9.78 -11.11 -15.05
CA CYS A 184 -11.13 -11.46 -14.57
C CYS A 184 -12.03 -11.97 -15.69
N ALA A 185 -11.90 -11.46 -16.91
CA ALA A 185 -12.73 -11.86 -18.05
C ALA A 185 -12.37 -13.23 -18.63
N VAL A 186 -11.08 -13.62 -18.61
CA VAL A 186 -10.60 -14.88 -19.20
C VAL A 186 -10.36 -16.00 -18.19
N GLY A 187 -10.34 -15.67 -16.89
CA GLY A 187 -10.05 -16.56 -15.78
C GLY A 187 -8.85 -16.05 -14.95
N VAL A 188 -9.10 -15.76 -13.68
CA VAL A 188 -8.11 -15.12 -12.77
C VAL A 188 -6.83 -15.94 -12.64
N HIS A 189 -6.91 -17.25 -12.76
CA HIS A 189 -5.79 -18.19 -12.64
C HIS A 189 -5.15 -18.58 -13.98
N ASP A 190 -5.70 -18.13 -15.14
CA ASP A 190 -5.13 -18.44 -16.46
C ASP A 190 -4.01 -17.45 -16.85
N ASP A 191 -2.86 -17.60 -16.21
CA ASP A 191 -1.66 -16.82 -16.55
C ASP A 191 -1.04 -17.18 -17.91
N LYS A 192 -1.47 -18.33 -18.50
CA LYS A 192 -0.97 -18.81 -19.80
C LYS A 192 -1.78 -18.24 -20.96
N HIS A 193 -2.91 -17.61 -20.72
CA HIS A 193 -3.70 -16.98 -21.77
C HIS A 193 -2.83 -15.99 -22.57
N PRO A 194 -2.79 -16.07 -23.92
CA PRO A 194 -1.85 -15.29 -24.74
C PRO A 194 -1.92 -13.77 -24.51
N LEU A 195 -3.14 -13.24 -24.39
CA LEU A 195 -3.36 -11.80 -24.15
C LEU A 195 -2.90 -11.38 -22.74
N VAL A 196 -3.16 -12.21 -21.72
CA VAL A 196 -2.72 -11.97 -20.34
C VAL A 196 -1.19 -11.95 -20.28
N SER A 197 -0.55 -12.98 -20.84
CA SER A 197 0.91 -13.08 -20.91
C SER A 197 1.55 -11.91 -21.69
N ALA A 198 0.94 -11.50 -22.80
CA ALA A 198 1.45 -10.36 -23.59
C ALA A 198 1.33 -9.05 -22.80
N TYR A 199 0.17 -8.82 -22.16
CA TYR A 199 -0.03 -7.63 -21.34
C TYR A 199 0.90 -7.61 -20.12
N HIS A 200 1.05 -8.75 -19.44
CA HIS A 200 1.99 -8.88 -18.32
C HIS A 200 3.42 -8.53 -18.73
N ARG A 201 3.90 -9.03 -19.87
CA ARG A 201 5.23 -8.67 -20.39
C ARG A 201 5.37 -7.17 -20.64
N MET A 202 4.32 -6.51 -21.14
CA MET A 202 4.29 -5.06 -21.33
C MET A 202 4.40 -4.32 -19.99
N LEU A 203 3.66 -4.76 -18.95
CA LEU A 203 3.75 -4.15 -17.61
C LEU A 203 5.13 -4.38 -16.97
N VAL A 204 5.72 -5.56 -17.11
CA VAL A 204 7.10 -5.83 -16.64
C VAL A 204 8.10 -4.93 -17.35
N TRP A 205 7.98 -4.80 -18.69
CA TRP A 205 8.82 -3.88 -19.46
C TRP A 205 8.65 -2.43 -19.00
N ASP A 206 7.42 -1.99 -18.76
CA ASP A 206 7.11 -0.67 -18.24
C ASP A 206 7.80 -0.40 -16.89
N ILE A 207 7.68 -1.34 -15.94
CA ILE A 207 8.29 -1.24 -14.61
C ILE A 207 9.81 -1.17 -14.69
N MET A 208 10.41 -2.00 -15.56
CA MET A 208 11.88 -2.12 -15.66
C MET A 208 12.53 -0.97 -16.45
N ARG A 209 11.83 -0.39 -17.43
CA ARG A 209 12.37 0.63 -18.34
C ARG A 209 11.85 2.03 -18.06
N THR A 210 10.72 2.15 -17.36
CA THR A 210 10.05 3.43 -17.02
C THR A 210 10.00 4.43 -18.21
N PRO A 211 9.51 4.01 -19.40
CA PRO A 211 9.55 4.88 -20.57
C PRO A 211 8.63 6.08 -20.40
N ALA A 212 9.01 7.23 -20.96
CA ALA A 212 8.24 8.47 -20.82
C ALA A 212 6.81 8.35 -21.38
N ALA A 213 6.63 7.59 -22.46
CA ALA A 213 5.32 7.40 -23.09
C ALA A 213 4.32 6.70 -22.14
N THR A 214 4.74 5.64 -21.47
CA THR A 214 3.88 4.94 -20.49
C THR A 214 3.63 5.76 -19.24
N ARG A 215 4.62 6.57 -18.79
CA ARG A 215 4.43 7.52 -17.68
C ARG A 215 3.37 8.57 -18.02
N LEU A 216 3.41 9.11 -19.24
CA LEU A 216 2.40 10.07 -19.71
C LEU A 216 1.00 9.41 -19.83
N ALA A 217 0.96 8.23 -20.43
CA ALA A 217 -0.29 7.45 -20.52
C ALA A 217 -0.87 7.15 -19.14
N GLU A 218 -0.05 6.73 -18.18
CA GLU A 218 -0.47 6.45 -16.81
C GLU A 218 -0.99 7.71 -16.12
N GLN A 219 -0.31 8.86 -16.26
CA GLN A 219 -0.79 10.14 -15.71
C GLN A 219 -2.15 10.53 -16.27
N ALA A 220 -2.40 10.30 -17.56
CA ALA A 220 -3.70 10.59 -18.19
C ALA A 220 -4.79 9.61 -17.75
N LEU A 221 -4.45 8.34 -17.53
CA LEU A 221 -5.39 7.28 -17.17
C LEU A 221 -5.71 7.24 -15.66
N ASN A 222 -4.76 7.59 -14.80
CA ASN A 222 -4.90 7.50 -13.35
C ASN A 222 -6.17 8.14 -12.81
N PRO A 223 -6.61 9.35 -13.21
CA PRO A 223 -7.80 9.97 -12.68
C PRO A 223 -9.10 9.19 -12.93
N VAL A 224 -9.14 8.35 -13.98
CA VAL A 224 -10.33 7.62 -14.42
C VAL A 224 -10.27 6.15 -14.06
N VAL A 225 -9.15 5.51 -14.35
CA VAL A 225 -8.98 4.05 -14.21
C VAL A 225 -7.78 3.65 -13.34
N GLY A 226 -7.23 4.57 -12.55
CA GLY A 226 -6.17 4.24 -11.59
C GLY A 226 -6.61 3.11 -10.67
N LYS A 227 -5.81 2.03 -10.59
CA LYS A 227 -6.16 0.83 -9.82
C LYS A 227 -6.25 1.09 -8.33
N SER A 228 -5.39 1.95 -7.81
CA SER A 228 -5.32 2.27 -6.38
C SER A 228 -5.68 3.73 -6.11
N LEU A 229 -6.53 3.95 -5.12
CA LEU A 229 -6.73 5.26 -4.49
C LEU A 229 -5.70 5.41 -3.38
N VAL A 230 -4.93 6.49 -3.41
CA VAL A 230 -3.93 6.85 -2.39
C VAL A 230 -4.39 8.09 -1.66
N VAL A 231 -4.46 8.01 -0.34
CA VAL A 231 -4.89 9.11 0.54
C VAL A 231 -3.77 9.43 1.53
N TYR A 232 -3.46 10.72 1.70
CA TYR A 232 -2.51 11.20 2.70
C TYR A 232 -3.26 11.97 3.78
N ALA A 233 -3.06 11.55 5.02
CA ALA A 233 -3.75 12.12 6.16
C ALA A 233 -2.78 12.46 7.30
N VAL A 234 -3.04 13.54 8.01
CA VAL A 234 -2.25 14.00 9.16
C VAL A 234 -3.04 13.74 10.44
N LYS A 235 -2.42 13.17 11.46
CA LYS A 235 -3.03 13.06 12.78
C LYS A 235 -3.15 14.45 13.39
N GLN A 236 -4.38 14.82 13.74
CA GLN A 236 -4.64 16.06 14.44
C GLN A 236 -3.99 16.01 15.84
N GLY A 237 -3.40 17.13 16.27
CA GLY A 237 -3.01 17.29 17.67
C GLY A 237 -4.30 17.34 18.51
N GLN A 238 -4.26 16.77 19.72
CA GLN A 238 -5.27 17.13 20.71
C GLN A 238 -5.13 18.63 21.02
N PRO A 239 -6.25 19.37 21.08
CA PRO A 239 -6.22 20.77 21.45
C PRO A 239 -5.69 20.99 22.86
#